data_c79b620fd17389c0dbe0dde144dcd0eb
#
_entry.id   c79b620fd17389c0dbe0dde144dcd0eb
#
_cell.length_a   1.000
_cell.length_b   1.000
_cell.length_c   1.000
_cell.angle_alpha   90.00
_cell.angle_beta   90.00
_cell.angle_gamma   90.00
#
_symmetry.space_group_name_H-M   'P 1'
#
loop_
_entity.id
_entity.type
_entity.pdbx_description
1 polymer ?
#
loop_
_entity_poly.entity_id
_entity_poly.type
_entity_poly.pdbx_seq_one_letter_code
_entity_poly.pdbx_strand_id
1 'polypeptide(L)'
;MKIPDSLKRYGLAKVYDYLDKDPMNNMGKVMDLVNKFAGDTLSLQREAFDKEINDKDSCWHQLIEKVWTQTDPSVLKTIFNNFFVNANLVGWPKQEELRKKYGCNIPWAILLDPPSACNLHCTGCW
;
A
#
# COMPACT_ATOMS: atom_id res chain seq x y z
N MET A 1 4.41 -17.43 17.10
CA MET A 1 4.80 -18.13 15.84
C MET A 1 4.81 -17.08 14.73
N LYS A 2 5.96 -16.85 14.06
CA LYS A 2 6.02 -15.88 12.95
C LYS A 2 5.41 -16.54 11.70
N ILE A 3 4.45 -15.88 11.07
CA ILE A 3 3.86 -16.35 9.80
C ILE A 3 4.94 -16.27 8.70
N PRO A 4 5.19 -17.35 7.94
CA PRO A 4 6.15 -17.32 6.83
C PRO A 4 5.79 -16.27 5.78
N ASP A 5 6.79 -15.63 5.18
CA ASP A 5 6.57 -14.58 4.18
C ASP A 5 5.87 -15.10 2.92
N SER A 6 6.08 -16.37 2.56
CA SER A 6 5.34 -17.02 1.46
C SER A 6 3.83 -17.08 1.72
N LEU A 7 3.43 -17.36 2.96
CA LEU A 7 2.02 -17.42 3.35
C LEU A 7 1.38 -16.02 3.39
N LYS A 8 2.13 -15.02 3.86
CA LYS A 8 1.69 -13.61 3.80
C LYS A 8 1.46 -13.16 2.37
N ARG A 9 2.41 -13.47 1.47
CA ARG A 9 2.32 -13.14 0.04
C ARG A 9 1.11 -13.81 -0.62
N TYR A 10 0.91 -15.09 -0.35
CA TYR A 10 -0.24 -15.83 -0.85
C TYR A 10 -1.56 -15.23 -0.35
N GLY A 11 -1.66 -14.92 0.94
CA GLY A 11 -2.85 -14.30 1.51
C GLY A 11 -3.19 -12.96 0.88
N LEU A 12 -2.19 -12.08 0.71
CA LEU A 12 -2.41 -10.77 0.07
C LEU A 12 -2.70 -10.88 -1.44
N ALA A 13 -2.15 -11.87 -2.14
CA ALA A 13 -2.54 -12.13 -3.51
C ALA A 13 -4.04 -12.46 -3.61
N LYS A 14 -4.58 -13.23 -2.65
CA LYS A 14 -6.03 -13.52 -2.57
C LYS A 14 -6.86 -12.30 -2.21
N VAL A 15 -6.34 -11.41 -1.36
CA VAL A 15 -6.99 -10.12 -1.07
C VAL A 15 -7.02 -9.25 -2.33
N TYR A 16 -5.93 -9.18 -3.09
CA TYR A 16 -5.91 -8.47 -4.38
C TYR A 16 -6.95 -9.06 -5.36
N ASP A 17 -6.94 -10.37 -5.57
CA ASP A 17 -7.89 -11.06 -6.46
C ASP A 17 -9.36 -10.83 -6.04
N TYR A 18 -9.62 -10.61 -4.74
CA TYR A 18 -10.94 -10.29 -4.22
C TYR A 18 -11.29 -8.82 -4.46
N LEU A 19 -10.36 -7.90 -4.22
CA LEU A 19 -10.54 -6.47 -4.48
C LEU A 19 -10.79 -6.20 -5.97
N ASP A 20 -10.04 -6.86 -6.83
CA ASP A 20 -10.08 -6.65 -8.28
C ASP A 20 -11.44 -6.99 -8.92
N LYS A 21 -12.26 -7.82 -8.27
CA LYS A 21 -13.62 -8.17 -8.74
C LYS A 21 -14.62 -7.03 -8.60
N ASP A 22 -14.54 -6.29 -7.52
CA ASP A 22 -15.43 -5.16 -7.19
C ASP A 22 -14.73 -4.27 -6.16
N PRO A 23 -13.81 -3.41 -6.61
CA PRO A 23 -12.89 -2.69 -5.73
C PRO A 23 -13.59 -1.87 -4.66
N MET A 24 -14.57 -1.08 -5.05
CA MET A 24 -15.21 -0.11 -4.14
C MET A 24 -16.08 -0.80 -3.09
N ASN A 25 -16.83 -1.85 -3.46
CA ASN A 25 -17.65 -2.60 -2.51
C ASN A 25 -16.83 -3.57 -1.65
N ASN A 26 -15.74 -4.12 -2.19
CA ASN A 26 -14.93 -5.09 -1.48
C ASN A 26 -13.89 -4.45 -0.55
N MET A 27 -13.49 -3.20 -0.81
CA MET A 27 -12.51 -2.50 0.02
C MET A 27 -13.01 -2.29 1.46
N GLY A 28 -14.26 -1.86 1.64
CA GLY A 28 -14.88 -1.76 2.95
C GLY A 28 -14.85 -3.09 3.72
N LYS A 29 -15.21 -4.20 3.06
CA LYS A 29 -15.19 -5.54 3.68
C LYS A 29 -13.78 -5.99 4.08
N VAL A 30 -12.78 -5.65 3.26
CA VAL A 30 -11.36 -5.91 3.61
C VAL A 30 -10.94 -5.07 4.81
N MET A 31 -11.35 -3.79 4.86
CA MET A 31 -11.06 -2.93 6.01
C MET A 31 -11.76 -3.41 7.28
N ASP A 32 -13.00 -3.87 7.21
CA ASP A 32 -13.70 -4.50 8.34
C ASP A 32 -12.90 -5.70 8.89
N LEU A 33 -12.37 -6.53 7.98
CA LEU A 33 -11.53 -7.65 8.37
C LEU A 33 -10.22 -7.19 9.02
N VAL A 34 -9.55 -6.18 8.46
CA VAL A 34 -8.33 -5.60 9.03
C VAL A 34 -8.62 -5.02 10.41
N ASN A 35 -9.71 -4.26 10.57
CA ASN A 35 -10.11 -3.65 11.85
C ASN A 35 -10.33 -4.71 12.95
N LYS A 36 -10.82 -5.88 12.57
CA LYS A 36 -11.08 -7.00 13.49
C LYS A 36 -9.80 -7.61 14.08
N PHE A 37 -8.69 -7.59 13.32
CA PHE A 37 -7.45 -8.28 13.69
C PHE A 37 -6.28 -7.35 14.01
N ALA A 38 -6.32 -6.09 13.61
CA ALA A 38 -5.18 -5.17 13.73
C ALA A 38 -5.04 -4.51 15.12
N GLY A 39 -5.99 -4.73 16.04
CA GLY A 39 -5.99 -4.06 17.35
C GLY A 39 -5.86 -2.55 17.21
N ASP A 40 -5.01 -1.92 18.02
CA ASP A 40 -4.79 -0.47 18.00
C ASP A 40 -3.79 0.01 16.95
N THR A 41 -3.21 -0.92 16.17
CA THR A 41 -2.21 -0.58 15.15
C THR A 41 -2.82 0.31 14.07
N LEU A 42 -2.31 1.54 13.93
CA LEU A 42 -2.77 2.54 12.96
C LEU A 42 -4.29 2.82 13.02
N SER A 43 -4.88 2.80 14.23
CA SER A 43 -6.33 2.97 14.41
C SER A 43 -6.85 4.27 13.79
N LEU A 44 -6.18 5.41 14.04
CA LEU A 44 -6.57 6.70 13.47
C LEU A 44 -6.50 6.74 11.94
N GLN A 45 -5.47 6.13 11.35
CA GLN A 45 -5.31 6.08 9.90
C GLN A 45 -6.37 5.18 9.25
N ARG A 46 -6.73 4.07 9.90
CA ARG A 46 -7.79 3.17 9.43
C ARG A 46 -9.16 3.84 9.51
N GLU A 47 -9.45 4.53 10.61
CA GLU A 47 -10.69 5.28 10.77
C GLU A 47 -10.82 6.39 9.71
N ALA A 48 -9.73 7.15 9.48
CA ALA A 48 -9.71 8.16 8.43
C ALA A 48 -9.92 7.54 7.03
N PHE A 49 -9.27 6.42 6.75
CA PHE A 49 -9.44 5.70 5.48
C PHE A 49 -10.87 5.19 5.31
N ASP A 50 -11.46 4.56 6.34
CA ASP A 50 -12.83 4.05 6.30
C ASP A 50 -13.85 5.17 6.03
N LYS A 51 -13.65 6.34 6.64
CA LYS A 51 -14.48 7.51 6.38
C LYS A 51 -14.41 7.94 4.92
N GLU A 52 -13.19 8.10 4.40
CA GLU A 52 -12.96 8.60 3.04
C GLU A 52 -13.42 7.62 1.95
N ILE A 53 -13.22 6.31 2.17
CA ILE A 53 -13.60 5.31 1.16
C ILE A 53 -15.10 5.09 1.08
N ASN A 54 -15.83 5.32 2.17
CA ASN A 54 -17.29 5.17 2.21
C ASN A 54 -18.04 6.43 1.77
N ASP A 55 -17.35 7.56 1.65
CA ASP A 55 -17.92 8.81 1.13
C ASP A 55 -17.65 8.95 -0.38
N LYS A 56 -18.68 8.76 -1.20
CA LYS A 56 -18.58 8.84 -2.66
C LYS A 56 -18.20 10.23 -3.18
N ASP A 57 -18.45 11.26 -2.40
CA ASP A 57 -18.10 12.64 -2.76
C ASP A 57 -16.67 12.98 -2.33
N SER A 58 -16.02 12.13 -1.56
CA SER A 58 -14.62 12.29 -1.19
C SER A 58 -13.69 12.21 -2.40
N CYS A 59 -12.72 13.11 -2.44
CA CYS A 59 -11.68 13.07 -3.48
C CYS A 59 -10.83 11.80 -3.43
N TRP A 60 -10.66 11.18 -2.26
CA TRP A 60 -9.95 9.92 -2.11
C TRP A 60 -10.74 8.74 -2.67
N HIS A 61 -12.06 8.68 -2.43
CA HIS A 61 -12.93 7.68 -3.06
C HIS A 61 -12.82 7.76 -4.59
N GLN A 62 -13.02 8.96 -5.15
CA GLN A 62 -12.96 9.18 -6.59
C GLN A 62 -11.57 8.89 -7.19
N LEU A 63 -10.49 9.20 -6.46
CA LEU A 63 -9.13 8.89 -6.89
C LEU A 63 -8.92 7.37 -6.96
N ILE A 64 -9.31 6.63 -5.92
CA ILE A 64 -9.15 5.18 -5.86
C ILE A 64 -9.98 4.51 -6.96
N GLU A 65 -11.22 4.96 -7.17
CA GLU A 65 -12.07 4.47 -8.26
C GLU A 65 -11.41 4.69 -9.63
N LYS A 66 -10.91 5.90 -9.90
CA LYS A 66 -10.18 6.20 -11.14
C LYS A 66 -8.92 5.37 -11.30
N VAL A 67 -8.12 5.23 -10.27
CA VAL A 67 -6.91 4.40 -10.30
C VAL A 67 -7.28 2.97 -10.67
N TRP A 68 -8.35 2.42 -10.10
CA TRP A 68 -8.76 1.04 -10.39
C TRP A 68 -9.36 0.85 -11.78
N THR A 69 -10.12 1.82 -12.26
CA THR A 69 -10.83 1.73 -13.54
C THR A 69 -9.98 2.15 -14.74
N GLN A 70 -8.97 3.01 -14.54
CA GLN A 70 -8.21 3.62 -15.63
C GLN A 70 -6.76 3.13 -15.73
N THR A 71 -6.27 2.34 -14.75
CA THR A 71 -4.91 1.82 -14.77
C THR A 71 -4.92 0.38 -15.29
N ASP A 72 -3.92 0.03 -16.09
CA ASP A 72 -3.72 -1.35 -16.56
C ASP A 72 -3.65 -2.31 -15.37
N PRO A 73 -4.40 -3.44 -15.38
CA PRO A 73 -4.44 -4.39 -14.28
C PRO A 73 -3.08 -4.96 -13.90
N SER A 74 -2.17 -5.12 -14.84
CA SER A 74 -0.81 -5.61 -14.57
C SER A 74 0.01 -4.59 -13.78
N VAL A 75 -0.17 -3.30 -14.07
CA VAL A 75 0.46 -2.18 -13.36
C VAL A 75 -0.11 -2.09 -11.94
N LEU A 76 -1.43 -2.13 -11.79
CA LEU A 76 -2.08 -2.17 -10.47
C LEU A 76 -1.57 -3.31 -9.60
N LYS A 77 -1.52 -4.51 -10.15
CA LYS A 77 -1.01 -5.69 -9.45
C LYS A 77 0.45 -5.53 -9.05
N THR A 78 1.25 -4.91 -9.91
CA THR A 78 2.66 -4.61 -9.62
C THR A 78 2.79 -3.60 -8.48
N ILE A 79 2.03 -2.50 -8.52
CA ILE A 79 2.00 -1.50 -7.45
C ILE A 79 1.54 -2.13 -6.13
N PHE A 80 0.45 -2.90 -6.15
CA PHE A 80 -0.05 -3.59 -4.97
C PHE A 80 1.01 -4.50 -4.35
N ASN A 81 1.65 -5.33 -5.15
CA ASN A 81 2.69 -6.24 -4.68
C ASN A 81 3.91 -5.49 -4.12
N ASN A 82 4.37 -4.44 -4.79
CA ASN A 82 5.56 -3.72 -4.36
C ASN A 82 5.30 -2.86 -3.12
N PHE A 83 4.18 -2.13 -3.09
CA PHE A 83 3.88 -1.23 -1.99
C PHE A 83 3.31 -1.98 -0.77
N PHE A 84 2.22 -2.73 -0.92
CA PHE A 84 1.57 -3.37 0.23
C PHE A 84 2.29 -4.64 0.69
N VAL A 85 2.72 -5.48 -0.24
CA VAL A 85 3.35 -6.76 0.13
C VAL A 85 4.83 -6.58 0.44
N ASN A 86 5.61 -6.10 -0.52
CA ASN A 86 7.07 -6.08 -0.39
C ASN A 86 7.55 -5.00 0.58
N ALA A 87 7.09 -3.76 0.45
CA ALA A 87 7.55 -2.66 1.28
C ALA A 87 6.96 -2.72 2.70
N ASN A 88 5.65 -2.94 2.83
CA ASN A 88 4.99 -2.86 4.13
C ASN A 88 4.92 -4.21 4.86
N LEU A 89 4.25 -5.22 4.31
CA LEU A 89 3.99 -6.46 5.06
C LEU A 89 5.26 -7.28 5.33
N VAL A 90 6.16 -7.34 4.37
CA VAL A 90 7.41 -8.11 4.46
C VAL A 90 8.58 -7.22 4.84
N GLY A 91 8.70 -6.04 4.22
CA GLY A 91 9.81 -5.13 4.41
C GLY A 91 9.85 -4.46 5.78
N TRP A 92 8.73 -3.98 6.26
CA TRP A 92 8.65 -3.26 7.53
C TRP A 92 9.20 -4.05 8.74
N PRO A 93 8.78 -5.29 9.00
CA PRO A 93 9.34 -6.09 10.10
C PRO A 93 10.85 -6.31 9.96
N LYS A 94 11.35 -6.45 8.73
CA LYS A 94 12.76 -6.61 8.45
C LYS A 94 13.54 -5.31 8.71
N GLN A 95 12.98 -4.17 8.36
CA GLN A 95 13.57 -2.85 8.68
C GLN A 95 13.67 -2.65 10.19
N GLU A 96 12.64 -3.00 10.96
CA GLU A 96 12.65 -2.92 12.43
C GLU A 96 13.75 -3.81 13.05
N GLU A 97 13.93 -5.02 12.52
CA GLU A 97 15.01 -5.90 12.94
C GLU A 97 16.39 -5.30 12.64
N LEU A 98 16.58 -4.78 11.43
CA LEU A 98 17.84 -4.17 11.00
C LEU A 98 18.13 -2.87 11.76
N ARG A 99 17.09 -2.06 12.05
CA ARG A 99 17.21 -0.84 12.87
C ARG A 99 17.77 -1.17 14.25
N LYS A 100 17.24 -2.21 14.89
CA LYS A 100 17.75 -2.69 16.18
C LYS A 100 19.16 -3.23 16.10
N LYS A 101 19.48 -3.99 15.03
CA LYS A 101 20.78 -4.59 14.82
C LYS A 101 21.90 -3.56 14.61
N TYR A 102 21.63 -2.53 13.82
CA TYR A 102 22.64 -1.54 13.43
C TYR A 102 22.60 -0.24 14.24
N GLY A 103 21.59 -0.03 15.09
CA GLY A 103 21.44 1.18 15.90
C GLY A 103 21.19 2.44 15.07
N CYS A 104 20.70 2.31 13.83
CA CYS A 104 20.45 3.44 12.94
C CYS A 104 19.09 3.33 12.25
N ASN A 105 18.61 4.45 11.71
CA ASN A 105 17.39 4.44 10.92
C ASN A 105 17.63 3.77 9.56
N ILE A 106 16.78 2.82 9.20
CA ILE A 106 16.80 2.17 7.90
C ILE A 106 15.77 2.89 7.01
N PRO A 107 16.18 3.47 5.86
CA PRO A 107 15.26 4.18 4.98
C PRO A 107 14.12 3.27 4.49
N TRP A 108 12.90 3.78 4.59
CA TRP A 108 11.73 3.10 4.03
C TRP A 108 11.62 3.31 2.51
N ALA A 109 12.02 4.48 2.04
CA ALA A 109 12.05 4.84 0.63
C ALA A 109 13.31 5.64 0.34
N ILE A 110 13.79 5.55 -0.89
CA ILE A 110 14.91 6.33 -1.40
C ILE A 110 14.42 7.07 -2.63
N LEU A 111 14.60 8.39 -2.63
CA LEU A 111 14.40 9.21 -3.82
C LEU A 111 15.72 9.26 -4.59
N LEU A 112 15.67 8.88 -5.85
CA LEU A 112 16.82 8.93 -6.75
C LEU A 112 16.56 10.02 -7.78
N ASP A 113 17.33 11.08 -7.72
CA ASP A 113 17.28 12.13 -8.73
C ASP A 113 17.98 11.67 -10.02
N PRO A 114 17.38 11.92 -11.19
CA PRO A 114 18.05 11.68 -12.45
C PRO A 114 19.28 12.62 -12.56
N PRO A 115 20.30 12.25 -13.32
CA PRO A 115 21.46 13.10 -13.51
C PRO A 115 21.07 14.45 -14.14
N SER A 116 21.86 15.49 -13.89
CA SER A 116 21.65 16.85 -14.43
C SER A 116 21.57 16.92 -15.98
N ALA A 117 21.98 15.85 -16.67
CA ALA A 117 21.82 15.67 -18.11
C ALA A 117 20.43 15.11 -18.52
N CYS A 118 19.42 15.24 -17.67
CA CYS A 118 18.05 14.82 -17.97
C CYS A 118 17.52 15.59 -19.19
N ASN A 119 16.91 14.89 -20.12
CA ASN A 119 16.28 15.46 -21.34
C ASN A 119 14.79 15.76 -21.17
N LEU A 120 14.24 15.65 -19.97
CA LEU A 120 12.86 15.97 -19.66
C LEU A 120 12.71 17.42 -19.23
N HIS A 121 11.56 18.02 -19.51
CA HIS A 121 11.21 19.39 -19.14
C HIS A 121 9.98 19.37 -18.20
N CYS A 122 10.14 18.75 -17.04
CA CYS A 122 9.04 18.63 -16.07
C CYS A 122 8.74 19.98 -15.42
N THR A 123 7.48 20.37 -15.35
CA THR A 123 7.03 21.51 -14.57
C THR A 123 7.29 21.21 -13.08
N GLY A 124 8.02 22.09 -12.38
CA GLY A 124 8.37 21.90 -10.98
C GLY A 124 9.63 21.02 -10.76
N CYS A 125 10.49 20.88 -11.76
CA CYS A 125 11.81 20.29 -11.58
C CYS A 125 12.64 21.22 -10.69
N TRP A 126 13.24 20.69 -9.60
CA TRP A 126 14.14 21.42 -8.72
C TRP A 126 15.59 21.36 -9.21
#